data_4ad7a37f385b2a213e5b6f93fd054f33
#
_entry.id   4ad7a37f385b2a213e5b6f93fd054f33
#
_cell.length_a   1.000
_cell.length_b   1.000
_cell.length_c   1.000
_cell.angle_alpha   90.00
_cell.angle_beta   90.00
_cell.angle_gamma   90.00
#
_symmetry.space_group_name_H-M   'P 1'
#
loop_
_entity.id
_entity.type
_entity.pdbx_description
1 polymer ?
#
loop_
_entity_poly.entity_id
_entity_poly.type
_entity_poly.pdbx_seq_one_letter_code
_entity_poly.pdbx_strand_id
1 'polypeptide(L)'
;MDLAYIPSPSTGVIHLGPVPLRGYAFCIIIGVFVAVWYGNRRWLARGGKAGTVADIAVWAVPFGLVGGRLYHVITDYQLYFSEGENWVDAFKIWEGGLGIWGAIALGAVGAWIGCRRRGIPLPAYADAIAPGIALAQAIGRWGNWFNQELYGRPTDLPWALEISEGPNREAGLYHPTFLYESLWCVGVALLVVWADRRFRLGHGRAFALYVAAYCAGRGWIEYMRVDEAHHVLGLRLNVWTAIVVFVLAVTYIVVSSRMRPGREEVVEPGALADLAKADAAKTDGTAKTDGTAKAGAGAADAVTTDAAEADPGTPAGPAGRKGTGTKPESAEKG
;
A
#
# COMPACT_ATOMS: atom_id res chain seq x y z
N MET A 1 19.30 -12.75 31.63
CA MET A 1 18.16 -12.32 30.79
C MET A 1 18.53 -12.72 29.39
N ASP A 2 17.88 -13.73 28.86
CA ASP A 2 18.07 -14.11 27.46
C ASP A 2 17.57 -12.94 26.62
N LEU A 3 18.47 -12.28 25.91
CA LEU A 3 18.14 -11.18 25.01
C LEU A 3 17.23 -11.74 23.93
N ALA A 4 15.99 -11.26 23.87
CA ALA A 4 15.09 -11.58 22.78
C ALA A 4 15.65 -10.91 21.53
N TYR A 5 16.24 -11.64 20.63
CA TYR A 5 16.69 -11.14 19.32
C TYR A 5 15.71 -11.58 18.22
N ILE A 6 15.76 -10.89 17.10
CA ILE A 6 14.97 -11.25 15.91
C ILE A 6 15.82 -12.23 15.09
N PRO A 7 15.43 -13.52 15.00
CA PRO A 7 16.17 -14.49 14.20
C PRO A 7 16.03 -14.15 12.71
N SER A 8 17.08 -14.31 11.93
CA SER A 8 17.02 -14.26 10.48
C SER A 8 16.73 -15.65 9.89
N PRO A 9 16.01 -15.74 8.76
CA PRO A 9 15.81 -17.01 8.07
C PRO A 9 17.15 -17.57 7.62
N SER A 10 17.36 -18.87 7.82
CA SER A 10 18.58 -19.57 7.38
C SER A 10 18.71 -19.61 5.86
N THR A 11 17.58 -19.59 5.14
CA THR A 11 17.51 -19.57 3.68
C THR A 11 16.48 -18.56 3.22
N GLY A 12 16.87 -17.64 2.32
CA GLY A 12 15.96 -16.67 1.67
C GLY A 12 15.17 -17.26 0.50
N VAL A 13 15.37 -18.57 0.20
CA VAL A 13 14.78 -19.27 -0.95
C VAL A 13 14.10 -20.54 -0.49
N ILE A 14 12.84 -20.69 -0.84
CA ILE A 14 12.06 -21.91 -0.63
C ILE A 14 11.91 -22.59 -1.99
N HIS A 15 12.27 -23.87 -2.11
CA HIS A 15 12.13 -24.63 -3.35
C HIS A 15 10.79 -25.36 -3.38
N LEU A 16 9.94 -25.02 -4.35
CA LEU A 16 8.74 -25.77 -4.69
C LEU A 16 9.03 -26.64 -5.93
N GLY A 17 9.56 -27.83 -5.71
CA GLY A 17 10.09 -28.66 -6.78
C GLY A 17 11.25 -27.93 -7.51
N PRO A 18 11.21 -27.77 -8.85
CA PRO A 18 12.27 -27.10 -9.61
C PRO A 18 12.22 -25.57 -9.52
N VAL A 19 11.18 -24.98 -8.91
CA VAL A 19 10.97 -23.52 -8.88
C VAL A 19 11.50 -22.93 -7.57
N PRO A 20 12.56 -22.10 -7.62
CA PRO A 20 13.05 -21.36 -6.45
C PRO A 20 12.13 -20.15 -6.15
N LEU A 21 11.44 -20.17 -5.04
CA LEU A 21 10.66 -19.04 -4.54
C LEU A 21 11.53 -18.22 -3.60
N ARG A 22 11.92 -17.04 -4.06
CA ARG A 22 12.68 -16.08 -3.25
C ARG A 22 11.73 -15.28 -2.37
N GLY A 23 11.93 -15.27 -1.06
CA GLY A 23 11.14 -14.48 -0.11
C GLY A 23 11.10 -12.99 -0.48
N TYR A 24 12.20 -12.46 -1.00
CA TYR A 24 12.28 -11.09 -1.52
C TYR A 24 11.29 -10.82 -2.66
N ALA A 25 11.24 -11.71 -3.66
CA ALA A 25 10.30 -11.55 -4.78
C ALA A 25 8.84 -11.62 -4.33
N PHE A 26 8.56 -12.49 -3.35
CA PHE A 26 7.22 -12.60 -2.77
C PHE A 26 6.79 -11.31 -2.05
N CYS A 27 7.68 -10.69 -1.27
CA CYS A 27 7.42 -9.39 -0.65
C CYS A 27 7.14 -8.30 -1.70
N ILE A 28 7.87 -8.28 -2.81
CA ILE A 28 7.63 -7.31 -3.89
C ILE A 28 6.25 -7.52 -4.52
N ILE A 29 5.88 -8.76 -4.84
CA ILE A 29 4.57 -9.08 -5.43
C ILE A 29 3.44 -8.65 -4.51
N ILE A 30 3.51 -8.99 -3.21
CA ILE A 30 2.53 -8.55 -2.22
C ILE A 30 2.49 -7.02 -2.15
N GLY A 31 3.65 -6.37 -2.15
CA GLY A 31 3.76 -4.91 -2.12
C GLY A 31 3.05 -4.26 -3.30
N VAL A 32 3.28 -4.75 -4.52
CA VAL A 32 2.60 -4.27 -5.73
C VAL A 32 1.09 -4.47 -5.63
N PHE A 33 0.64 -5.65 -5.17
CA PHE A 33 -0.78 -5.93 -4.99
C PHE A 33 -1.43 -4.97 -3.98
N VAL A 34 -0.79 -4.75 -2.83
CA VAL A 34 -1.26 -3.80 -1.81
C VAL A 34 -1.30 -2.37 -2.36
N ALA A 35 -0.27 -1.95 -3.12
CA ALA A 35 -0.25 -0.61 -3.73
C ALA A 35 -1.42 -0.42 -4.71
N VAL A 36 -1.69 -1.40 -5.57
CA VAL A 36 -2.78 -1.36 -6.55
C VAL A 36 -4.13 -1.38 -5.84
N TRP A 37 -4.33 -2.31 -4.90
CA TRP A 37 -5.57 -2.44 -4.15
C TRP A 37 -5.91 -1.18 -3.36
N TYR A 38 -4.95 -0.68 -2.56
CA TYR A 38 -5.17 0.51 -1.74
C TYR A 38 -5.26 1.79 -2.58
N GLY A 39 -4.43 1.89 -3.64
CA GLY A 39 -4.50 2.96 -4.62
C GLY A 39 -5.86 3.03 -5.31
N ASN A 40 -6.42 1.88 -5.71
CA ASN A 40 -7.75 1.81 -6.33
C ASN A 40 -8.86 2.29 -5.37
N ARG A 41 -8.81 1.89 -4.08
CA ARG A 41 -9.76 2.40 -3.08
C ARG A 41 -9.70 3.92 -2.95
N ARG A 42 -8.49 4.49 -2.96
CA ARG A 42 -8.31 5.94 -2.89
C ARG A 42 -8.69 6.65 -4.18
N TRP A 43 -8.45 6.01 -5.33
CA TRP A 43 -8.85 6.52 -6.64
C TRP A 43 -10.36 6.66 -6.74
N LEU A 44 -11.09 5.62 -6.34
CA LEU A 44 -12.56 5.65 -6.24
C LEU A 44 -13.06 6.75 -5.30
N ALA A 45 -12.44 6.91 -4.12
CA ALA A 45 -12.80 7.97 -3.17
C ALA A 45 -12.50 9.39 -3.69
N ARG A 46 -11.70 9.53 -4.75
CA ARG A 46 -11.41 10.78 -5.45
C ARG A 46 -12.30 11.00 -6.68
N GLY A 47 -13.26 10.10 -6.94
CA GLY A 47 -14.17 10.19 -8.08
C GLY A 47 -13.64 9.56 -9.37
N GLY A 48 -12.65 8.66 -9.28
CA GLY A 48 -12.17 7.89 -10.42
C GLY A 48 -12.97 6.60 -10.63
N LYS A 49 -12.68 5.87 -11.71
CA LYS A 49 -13.34 4.61 -12.07
C LYS A 49 -12.64 3.40 -11.44
N ALA A 50 -13.43 2.36 -11.19
CA ALA A 50 -12.91 1.08 -10.73
C ALA A 50 -11.98 0.45 -11.78
N GLY A 51 -10.86 -0.16 -11.33
CA GLY A 51 -9.92 -0.84 -12.20
C GLY A 51 -8.85 0.06 -12.84
N THR A 52 -9.06 1.38 -12.89
CA THR A 52 -8.13 2.31 -13.52
C THR A 52 -6.71 2.20 -12.98
N VAL A 53 -6.55 2.02 -11.67
CA VAL A 53 -5.21 1.88 -11.06
C VAL A 53 -4.52 0.60 -11.52
N ALA A 54 -5.26 -0.50 -11.64
CA ALA A 54 -4.72 -1.76 -12.15
C ALA A 54 -4.30 -1.63 -13.63
N ASP A 55 -5.13 -0.99 -14.45
CA ASP A 55 -4.83 -0.78 -15.86
C ASP A 55 -3.58 0.09 -16.08
N ILE A 56 -3.37 1.11 -15.22
CA ILE A 56 -2.14 1.91 -15.27
C ILE A 56 -0.95 1.08 -14.76
N ALA A 57 -1.14 0.22 -13.76
CA ALA A 57 -0.10 -0.66 -13.25
C ALA A 57 0.39 -1.66 -14.31
N VAL A 58 -0.45 -2.10 -15.25
CA VAL A 58 -0.06 -2.93 -16.42
C VAL A 58 0.99 -2.23 -17.28
N TRP A 59 1.03 -0.92 -17.31
CA TRP A 59 2.09 -0.14 -17.95
C TRP A 59 3.27 0.12 -17.01
N ALA A 60 2.99 0.57 -15.80
CA ALA A 60 4.02 1.00 -14.86
C ALA A 60 4.94 -0.14 -14.42
N VAL A 61 4.39 -1.34 -14.15
CA VAL A 61 5.17 -2.48 -13.64
C VAL A 61 6.14 -3.05 -14.68
N PRO A 62 5.73 -3.41 -15.90
CA PRO A 62 6.67 -3.90 -16.90
C PRO A 62 7.73 -2.86 -17.29
N PHE A 63 7.33 -1.60 -17.46
CA PHE A 63 8.29 -0.52 -17.72
C PHE A 63 9.28 -0.36 -16.57
N GLY A 64 8.84 -0.47 -15.33
CA GLY A 64 9.72 -0.45 -14.15
C GLY A 64 10.71 -1.61 -14.12
N LEU A 65 10.26 -2.83 -14.44
CA LEU A 65 11.14 -4.00 -14.53
C LEU A 65 12.19 -3.84 -15.63
N VAL A 66 11.77 -3.44 -16.82
CA VAL A 66 12.70 -3.17 -17.93
C VAL A 66 13.67 -2.05 -17.57
N GLY A 67 13.17 -0.97 -16.97
CA GLY A 67 14.01 0.15 -16.55
C GLY A 67 15.03 -0.24 -15.50
N GLY A 68 14.64 -1.02 -14.51
CA GLY A 68 15.53 -1.51 -13.47
C GLY A 68 16.63 -2.40 -14.05
N ARG A 69 16.29 -3.28 -14.99
CA ARG A 69 17.27 -4.14 -15.65
C ARG A 69 18.22 -3.34 -16.55
N LEU A 70 17.67 -2.46 -17.35
CA LEU A 70 18.46 -1.61 -18.25
C LEU A 70 19.48 -0.75 -17.46
N TYR A 71 19.04 -0.14 -16.36
CA TYR A 71 19.93 0.64 -15.51
C TYR A 71 21.06 -0.23 -14.95
N HIS A 72 20.75 -1.41 -14.42
CA HIS A 72 21.76 -2.32 -13.88
C HIS A 72 22.75 -2.79 -14.94
N VAL A 73 22.25 -3.17 -16.13
CA VAL A 73 23.14 -3.58 -17.25
C VAL A 73 24.09 -2.45 -17.68
N ILE A 74 23.62 -1.19 -17.63
CA ILE A 74 24.47 -0.04 -18.00
C ILE A 74 25.49 0.26 -16.89
N THR A 75 25.11 0.20 -15.62
CA THR A 75 26.01 0.53 -14.50
C THR A 75 27.03 -0.56 -14.22
N ASP A 76 26.65 -1.81 -14.43
CA ASP A 76 27.45 -2.99 -14.15
C ASP A 76 27.73 -3.79 -15.45
N TYR A 77 27.99 -3.08 -16.56
CA TYR A 77 28.15 -3.67 -17.89
C TYR A 77 29.24 -4.75 -17.96
N GLN A 78 30.23 -4.67 -17.08
CA GLN A 78 31.32 -5.63 -16.98
C GLN A 78 30.85 -7.05 -16.68
N LEU A 79 29.72 -7.21 -15.95
CA LEU A 79 29.14 -8.51 -15.61
C LEU A 79 28.50 -9.22 -16.83
N TYR A 80 28.36 -8.52 -17.94
CA TYR A 80 27.63 -9.03 -19.12
C TYR A 80 28.44 -9.00 -20.41
N PHE A 81 29.42 -8.08 -20.51
CA PHE A 81 30.11 -7.78 -21.78
C PHE A 81 31.64 -7.87 -21.67
N SER A 82 32.20 -8.37 -20.55
CA SER A 82 33.62 -8.64 -20.42
C SER A 82 34.00 -9.96 -21.09
N GLU A 83 35.30 -10.15 -21.34
CA GLU A 83 35.82 -11.39 -21.91
C GLU A 83 35.47 -12.59 -21.02
N GLY A 84 34.79 -13.59 -21.63
CA GLY A 84 34.33 -14.79 -20.92
C GLY A 84 32.89 -14.74 -20.39
N GLU A 85 32.28 -13.56 -20.38
CA GLU A 85 30.88 -13.38 -19.91
C GLU A 85 29.87 -13.58 -21.06
N ASN A 86 28.62 -13.88 -20.69
CA ASN A 86 27.57 -14.14 -21.65
C ASN A 86 26.58 -12.96 -21.68
N TRP A 87 26.55 -12.20 -22.78
CA TRP A 87 25.65 -11.06 -22.96
C TRP A 87 24.15 -11.42 -22.85
N VAL A 88 23.77 -12.69 -23.07
CA VAL A 88 22.39 -13.17 -22.90
C VAL A 88 21.94 -13.06 -21.45
N ASP A 89 22.86 -13.08 -20.49
CA ASP A 89 22.55 -12.94 -19.07
C ASP A 89 22.00 -11.55 -18.73
N ALA A 90 22.23 -10.54 -19.58
CA ALA A 90 21.57 -9.23 -19.48
C ALA A 90 20.03 -9.31 -19.56
N PHE A 91 19.46 -10.35 -20.13
CA PHE A 91 18.00 -10.55 -20.22
C PHE A 91 17.42 -11.38 -19.08
N LYS A 92 18.25 -12.02 -18.26
CA LYS A 92 17.80 -12.88 -17.14
C LYS A 92 17.41 -12.08 -15.92
N ILE A 93 16.23 -11.44 -15.97
CA ILE A 93 15.70 -10.62 -14.86
C ILE A 93 15.41 -11.43 -13.58
N TRP A 94 15.20 -12.74 -13.71
CA TRP A 94 14.92 -13.65 -12.59
C TRP A 94 16.15 -14.02 -11.76
N GLU A 95 17.36 -13.75 -12.25
CA GLU A 95 18.61 -13.94 -11.52
C GLU A 95 18.93 -12.76 -10.58
N GLY A 96 18.16 -11.65 -10.69
CA GLY A 96 18.37 -10.44 -9.92
C GLY A 96 19.01 -9.33 -10.77
N GLY A 97 19.62 -8.33 -10.12
CA GLY A 97 20.26 -7.21 -10.81
C GLY A 97 19.24 -6.24 -11.40
N LEU A 98 18.51 -5.54 -10.51
CA LEU A 98 17.54 -4.49 -10.86
C LEU A 98 17.95 -3.19 -10.16
N GLY A 99 18.28 -2.16 -10.94
CA GLY A 99 18.62 -0.86 -10.40
C GLY A 99 17.38 -0.01 -10.11
N ILE A 100 17.28 0.50 -8.87
CA ILE A 100 16.10 1.24 -8.40
C ILE A 100 15.85 2.52 -9.22
N TRP A 101 16.88 3.23 -9.63
CA TRP A 101 16.75 4.47 -10.39
C TRP A 101 16.11 4.27 -11.75
N GLY A 102 16.54 3.22 -12.46
CA GLY A 102 15.92 2.84 -13.73
C GLY A 102 14.48 2.37 -13.57
N ALA A 103 14.20 1.61 -12.50
CA ALA A 103 12.85 1.16 -12.19
C ALA A 103 11.91 2.34 -11.92
N ILE A 104 12.35 3.35 -11.14
CA ILE A 104 11.56 4.57 -10.88
C ILE A 104 11.36 5.36 -12.16
N ALA A 105 12.42 5.61 -12.93
CA ALA A 105 12.37 6.44 -14.12
C ALA A 105 11.42 5.86 -15.19
N LEU A 106 11.65 4.62 -15.62
CA LEU A 106 10.80 3.99 -16.63
C LEU A 106 9.43 3.59 -16.08
N GLY A 107 9.31 3.22 -14.81
CA GLY A 107 8.02 3.00 -14.17
C GLY A 107 7.14 4.25 -14.18
N ALA A 108 7.73 5.43 -13.94
CA ALA A 108 7.03 6.70 -14.06
C ALA A 108 6.60 7.01 -15.51
N VAL A 109 7.45 6.68 -16.49
CA VAL A 109 7.08 6.78 -17.92
C VAL A 109 5.92 5.85 -18.24
N GLY A 110 5.94 4.60 -17.79
CA GLY A 110 4.83 3.67 -17.96
C GLY A 110 3.53 4.17 -17.33
N ALA A 111 3.60 4.70 -16.10
CA ALA A 111 2.46 5.31 -15.43
C ALA A 111 1.93 6.53 -16.19
N TRP A 112 2.82 7.38 -16.72
CA TRP A 112 2.45 8.53 -17.54
C TRP A 112 1.74 8.11 -18.84
N ILE A 113 2.25 7.07 -19.54
CA ILE A 113 1.61 6.51 -20.73
C ILE A 113 0.20 6.00 -20.38
N GLY A 114 0.06 5.22 -19.31
CA GLY A 114 -1.23 4.72 -18.85
C GLY A 114 -2.22 5.82 -18.52
N CYS A 115 -1.78 6.85 -17.79
CA CYS A 115 -2.59 8.02 -17.46
C CYS A 115 -2.99 8.80 -18.72
N ARG A 116 -2.02 9.06 -19.63
CA ARG A 116 -2.28 9.82 -20.84
C ARG A 116 -3.28 9.13 -21.78
N ARG A 117 -3.23 7.80 -21.89
CA ARG A 117 -4.19 7.01 -22.69
C ARG A 117 -5.62 7.09 -22.16
N ARG A 118 -5.79 7.39 -20.87
CA ARG A 118 -7.08 7.53 -20.20
C ARG A 118 -7.50 8.99 -19.99
N GLY A 119 -6.69 9.95 -20.41
CA GLY A 119 -6.94 11.37 -20.18
C GLY A 119 -6.83 11.80 -18.71
N ILE A 120 -6.08 11.03 -17.91
CA ILE A 120 -5.93 11.25 -16.47
C ILE A 120 -4.69 12.12 -16.21
N PRO A 121 -4.81 13.18 -15.37
CA PRO A 121 -3.64 13.92 -14.92
C PRO A 121 -2.74 13.05 -14.05
N LEU A 122 -1.48 12.85 -14.44
CA LEU A 122 -0.50 12.06 -13.67
C LEU A 122 -0.38 12.51 -12.20
N PRO A 123 -0.38 13.82 -11.86
CA PRO A 123 -0.34 14.24 -10.45
C PRO A 123 -1.52 13.75 -9.61
N ALA A 124 -2.73 13.74 -10.16
CA ALA A 124 -3.93 13.23 -9.48
C ALA A 124 -3.83 11.72 -9.19
N TYR A 125 -3.34 10.96 -10.19
CA TYR A 125 -3.06 9.54 -10.04
C TYR A 125 -1.97 9.28 -8.99
N ALA A 126 -0.85 10.01 -9.05
CA ALA A 126 0.26 9.91 -8.11
C ALA A 126 -0.20 10.17 -6.66
N ASP A 127 -1.04 11.18 -6.45
CA ASP A 127 -1.63 11.49 -5.14
C ASP A 127 -2.51 10.35 -4.60
N ALA A 128 -3.23 9.68 -5.48
CA ALA A 128 -4.07 8.55 -5.07
C ALA A 128 -3.23 7.34 -4.63
N ILE A 129 -2.15 7.01 -5.37
CA ILE A 129 -1.35 5.81 -5.10
C ILE A 129 -0.24 6.03 -4.05
N ALA A 130 0.12 7.28 -3.71
CA ALA A 130 1.24 7.61 -2.84
C ALA A 130 1.31 6.78 -1.54
N PRO A 131 0.26 6.69 -0.70
CA PRO A 131 0.35 5.86 0.51
C PRO A 131 0.35 4.36 0.20
N GLY A 132 -0.20 3.93 -0.95
CA GLY A 132 -0.06 2.54 -1.42
C GLY A 132 1.38 2.19 -1.75
N ILE A 133 2.13 3.10 -2.38
CA ILE A 133 3.56 2.95 -2.65
C ILE A 133 4.34 2.85 -1.33
N ALA A 134 4.04 3.73 -0.34
CA ALA A 134 4.69 3.67 0.96
C ALA A 134 4.44 2.32 1.68
N LEU A 135 3.23 1.77 1.61
CA LEU A 135 2.91 0.44 2.15
C LEU A 135 3.64 -0.67 1.38
N ALA A 136 3.75 -0.57 0.06
CA ALA A 136 4.52 -1.52 -0.75
C ALA A 136 6.00 -1.50 -0.37
N GLN A 137 6.57 -0.32 -0.13
CA GLN A 137 7.95 -0.19 0.37
C GLN A 137 8.09 -0.82 1.76
N ALA A 138 7.15 -0.58 2.68
CA ALA A 138 7.16 -1.21 4.00
C ALA A 138 7.20 -2.74 3.90
N ILE A 139 6.40 -3.33 3.02
CA ILE A 139 6.38 -4.77 2.78
C ILE A 139 7.67 -5.24 2.11
N GLY A 140 8.17 -4.48 1.11
CA GLY A 140 9.39 -4.81 0.38
C GLY A 140 10.63 -4.88 1.29
N ARG A 141 10.67 -4.12 2.41
CA ARG A 141 11.77 -4.17 3.39
C ARG A 141 11.90 -5.52 4.08
N TRP A 142 10.85 -6.28 4.20
CA TRP A 142 10.92 -7.66 4.70
C TRP A 142 11.70 -8.58 3.76
N GLY A 143 11.79 -8.23 2.47
CA GLY A 143 12.68 -8.92 1.53
C GLY A 143 14.15 -8.87 1.97
N ASN A 144 14.60 -7.72 2.53
CA ASN A 144 15.96 -7.58 3.05
C ASN A 144 16.21 -8.50 4.27
N TRP A 145 15.19 -8.73 5.10
CA TRP A 145 15.26 -9.71 6.19
C TRP A 145 15.46 -11.14 5.68
N PHE A 146 14.76 -11.55 4.63
CA PHE A 146 14.95 -12.86 4.00
C PHE A 146 16.35 -13.02 3.40
N ASN A 147 16.91 -11.96 2.82
CA ASN A 147 18.24 -11.97 2.22
C ASN A 147 19.36 -11.72 3.22
N GLN A 148 19.05 -11.34 4.46
CA GLN A 148 20.02 -10.92 5.48
C GLN A 148 20.96 -9.82 4.95
N GLU A 149 20.39 -8.77 4.35
CA GLU A 149 21.12 -7.67 3.71
C GLU A 149 20.70 -6.30 4.26
N LEU A 150 21.54 -5.29 4.05
CA LEU A 150 21.26 -3.89 4.37
C LEU A 150 20.97 -3.65 5.87
N TYR A 151 21.52 -4.46 6.76
CA TYR A 151 21.41 -4.30 8.20
C TYR A 151 22.27 -3.12 8.71
N GLY A 152 22.05 -2.71 9.96
CA GLY A 152 22.73 -1.58 10.58
C GLY A 152 24.00 -1.96 11.31
N ARG A 153 24.48 -1.07 12.16
CA ARG A 153 25.68 -1.28 13.01
C ARG A 153 25.45 -2.39 14.03
N PRO A 154 26.51 -3.01 14.56
CA PRO A 154 26.39 -3.94 15.70
C PRO A 154 25.66 -3.29 16.87
N THR A 155 24.86 -4.08 17.60
CA THR A 155 24.06 -3.58 18.73
C THR A 155 23.74 -4.69 19.73
N ASP A 156 23.62 -4.30 21.01
CA ASP A 156 23.21 -5.19 22.10
C ASP A 156 21.75 -4.96 22.52
N LEU A 157 20.95 -4.29 21.68
CA LEU A 157 19.54 -4.03 21.98
C LEU A 157 18.73 -5.32 22.00
N PRO A 158 17.69 -5.42 22.86
CA PRO A 158 16.89 -6.64 22.99
C PRO A 158 16.10 -7.04 21.72
N TRP A 159 16.01 -6.17 20.74
CA TRP A 159 15.40 -6.43 19.42
C TRP A 159 16.44 -6.45 18.29
N ALA A 160 17.71 -6.75 18.58
CA ALA A 160 18.75 -6.89 17.57
C ALA A 160 18.39 -7.98 16.56
N LEU A 161 18.85 -7.81 15.32
CA LEU A 161 18.70 -8.78 14.24
C LEU A 161 19.92 -9.72 14.26
N GLU A 162 19.68 -11.00 14.36
CA GLU A 162 20.71 -12.00 14.21
C GLU A 162 21.05 -12.19 12.73
N ILE A 163 22.32 -12.01 12.38
CA ILE A 163 22.85 -12.24 11.04
C ILE A 163 23.76 -13.46 11.11
N SER A 164 23.57 -14.41 10.18
CA SER A 164 24.41 -15.59 10.04
C SER A 164 25.65 -15.28 9.19
N GLU A 165 26.72 -15.99 9.43
CA GLU A 165 27.94 -15.93 8.62
C GLU A 165 27.64 -16.23 7.15
N GLY A 166 28.26 -15.49 6.24
CA GLY A 166 28.07 -15.67 4.81
C GLY A 166 29.06 -14.86 3.97
N PRO A 167 29.01 -14.98 2.65
CA PRO A 167 29.84 -14.18 1.76
C PRO A 167 29.65 -12.69 2.05
N ASN A 168 30.73 -11.98 2.37
CA ASN A 168 30.76 -10.54 2.68
C ASN A 168 29.89 -10.10 3.88
N ARG A 169 29.62 -10.99 4.84
CA ARG A 169 28.92 -10.67 6.08
C ARG A 169 29.47 -11.49 7.25
N GLU A 170 29.60 -10.85 8.39
CA GLU A 170 30.04 -11.47 9.65
C GLU A 170 28.80 -11.84 10.49
N ALA A 171 28.88 -12.98 11.18
CA ALA A 171 27.85 -13.38 12.13
C ALA A 171 27.83 -12.39 13.31
N GLY A 172 26.63 -12.02 13.76
CA GLY A 172 26.49 -11.12 14.89
C GLY A 172 25.08 -10.55 15.05
N LEU A 173 24.94 -9.67 16.02
CA LEU A 173 23.71 -8.93 16.32
C LEU A 173 23.81 -7.50 15.81
N TYR A 174 22.85 -7.09 15.00
CA TYR A 174 22.85 -5.83 14.28
C TYR A 174 21.53 -5.09 14.42
N HIS A 175 21.52 -3.78 14.17
CA HIS A 175 20.28 -3.02 14.09
C HIS A 175 19.40 -3.53 12.94
N PRO A 176 18.11 -3.84 13.18
CA PRO A 176 17.16 -4.31 12.16
C PRO A 176 16.66 -3.14 11.31
N THR A 177 17.49 -2.63 10.43
CA THR A 177 17.15 -1.47 9.57
C THR A 177 15.93 -1.75 8.71
N PHE A 178 15.72 -3.00 8.26
CA PHE A 178 14.52 -3.41 7.53
C PHE A 178 13.24 -3.10 8.30
N LEU A 179 13.23 -3.36 9.61
CA LEU A 179 12.09 -3.12 10.49
C LEU A 179 11.89 -1.60 10.70
N TYR A 180 12.98 -0.86 10.94
CA TYR A 180 12.90 0.60 11.10
C TYR A 180 12.39 1.27 9.83
N GLU A 181 12.88 0.87 8.65
CA GLU A 181 12.40 1.38 7.37
C GLU A 181 10.94 0.97 7.10
N SER A 182 10.57 -0.26 7.45
CA SER A 182 9.19 -0.73 7.31
C SER A 182 8.22 0.10 8.16
N LEU A 183 8.53 0.29 9.44
CA LEU A 183 7.72 1.09 10.36
C LEU A 183 7.66 2.56 9.92
N TRP A 184 8.79 3.11 9.46
CA TRP A 184 8.82 4.47 8.91
C TRP A 184 7.91 4.61 7.69
N CYS A 185 7.96 3.68 6.73
CA CYS A 185 7.11 3.69 5.56
C CYS A 185 5.62 3.55 5.90
N VAL A 186 5.27 2.74 6.90
CA VAL A 186 3.90 2.70 7.44
C VAL A 186 3.51 4.06 8.03
N GLY A 187 4.38 4.68 8.83
CA GLY A 187 4.19 6.03 9.36
C GLY A 187 3.99 7.07 8.27
N VAL A 188 4.77 7.00 7.19
CA VAL A 188 4.62 7.87 6.01
C VAL A 188 3.27 7.66 5.33
N ALA A 189 2.84 6.40 5.15
CA ALA A 189 1.52 6.11 4.59
C ALA A 189 0.39 6.72 5.43
N LEU A 190 0.46 6.55 6.75
CA LEU A 190 -0.52 7.13 7.70
C LEU A 190 -0.49 8.66 7.67
N LEU A 191 0.69 9.27 7.65
CA LEU A 191 0.87 10.72 7.54
C LEU A 191 0.21 11.26 6.25
N VAL A 192 0.48 10.63 5.10
CA VAL A 192 -0.09 11.07 3.82
C VAL A 192 -1.61 10.93 3.82
N VAL A 193 -2.15 9.83 4.36
CA VAL A 193 -3.61 9.62 4.47
C VAL A 193 -4.24 10.65 5.39
N TRP A 194 -3.63 10.91 6.55
CA TRP A 194 -4.10 11.92 7.50
C TRP A 194 -4.09 13.32 6.89
N ALA A 195 -2.96 13.73 6.28
CA ALA A 195 -2.81 15.03 5.66
C ALA A 195 -3.77 15.22 4.47
N ASP A 196 -3.96 14.17 3.67
CA ASP A 196 -4.89 14.21 2.55
C ASP A 196 -6.35 14.39 3.01
N ARG A 197 -6.76 13.70 4.07
CA ARG A 197 -8.09 13.86 4.67
C ARG A 197 -8.28 15.25 5.29
N ARG A 198 -7.26 15.74 5.99
CA ARG A 198 -7.32 17.01 6.74
C ARG A 198 -7.26 18.24 5.83
N PHE A 199 -6.43 18.20 4.80
CA PHE A 199 -6.12 19.34 3.94
C PHE A 199 -6.62 19.20 2.50
N ARG A 200 -7.26 18.07 2.16
CA ARG A 200 -7.77 17.77 0.81
C ARG A 200 -6.71 18.01 -0.27
N LEU A 201 -5.54 17.35 -0.09
CA LEU A 201 -4.39 17.50 -0.97
C LEU A 201 -4.72 17.04 -2.40
N GLY A 202 -4.24 17.79 -3.39
CA GLY A 202 -4.38 17.50 -4.81
C GLY A 202 -3.20 18.06 -5.60
N HIS A 203 -3.24 17.95 -6.90
CA HIS A 203 -2.22 18.46 -7.83
C HIS A 203 -0.80 17.94 -7.54
N GLY A 204 -0.67 16.67 -7.11
CA GLY A 204 0.61 16.04 -6.79
C GLY A 204 1.15 16.30 -5.40
N ARG A 205 0.43 17.05 -4.54
CA ARG A 205 0.94 17.42 -3.19
C ARG A 205 0.96 16.27 -2.20
N ALA A 206 0.03 15.31 -2.30
CA ALA A 206 0.07 14.13 -1.46
C ALA A 206 1.25 13.21 -1.84
N PHE A 207 1.56 13.11 -3.13
CA PHE A 207 2.74 12.39 -3.59
C PHE A 207 4.04 13.11 -3.18
N ALA A 208 4.10 14.43 -3.31
CA ALA A 208 5.26 15.20 -2.87
C ALA A 208 5.46 15.10 -1.34
N LEU A 209 4.39 15.06 -0.53
CA LEU A 209 4.48 14.81 0.90
C LEU A 209 5.04 13.41 1.21
N TYR A 210 4.59 12.38 0.47
CA TYR A 210 5.17 11.04 0.55
C TYR A 210 6.67 11.07 0.27
N VAL A 211 7.10 11.71 -0.83
CA VAL A 211 8.51 11.82 -1.20
C VAL A 211 9.32 12.53 -0.11
N ALA A 212 8.85 13.68 0.39
CA ALA A 212 9.52 14.42 1.45
C ALA A 212 9.67 13.58 2.73
N ALA A 213 8.59 12.96 3.21
CA ALA A 213 8.61 12.16 4.43
C ALA A 213 9.49 10.90 4.27
N TYR A 214 9.48 10.26 3.10
CA TYR A 214 10.36 9.13 2.80
C TYR A 214 11.82 9.56 2.80
N CYS A 215 12.18 10.68 2.15
CA CYS A 215 13.55 11.18 2.12
C CYS A 215 14.07 11.55 3.51
N ALA A 216 13.24 12.11 4.39
CA ALA A 216 13.60 12.38 5.78
C ALA A 216 14.00 11.10 6.52
N GLY A 217 13.22 10.03 6.39
CA GLY A 217 13.56 8.72 6.97
C GLY A 217 14.79 8.10 6.33
N ARG A 218 14.92 8.21 5.02
CA ARG A 218 16.07 7.67 4.30
C ARG A 218 17.38 8.29 4.78
N GLY A 219 17.43 9.60 5.00
CA GLY A 219 18.62 10.28 5.50
C GLY A 219 19.05 9.77 6.87
N TRP A 220 18.10 9.55 7.80
CA TRP A 220 18.39 9.00 9.13
C TRP A 220 18.82 7.54 9.08
N ILE A 221 18.15 6.69 8.32
CA ILE A 221 18.46 5.26 8.24
C ILE A 221 19.78 5.03 7.53
N GLU A 222 20.11 5.81 6.50
CA GLU A 222 21.39 5.72 5.80
C GLU A 222 22.58 5.96 6.74
N TYR A 223 22.40 6.81 7.75
CA TYR A 223 23.43 7.03 8.77
C TYR A 223 23.70 5.81 9.66
N MET A 224 22.69 4.94 9.85
CA MET A 224 22.85 3.72 10.66
C MET A 224 23.42 2.53 9.88
N ARG A 225 23.40 2.56 8.55
CA ARG A 225 23.85 1.46 7.70
C ARG A 225 25.39 1.36 7.66
N VAL A 226 25.90 0.13 7.54
CA VAL A 226 27.34 -0.18 7.51
C VAL A 226 27.85 -0.60 6.13
N ASP A 227 26.95 -0.83 5.15
CA ASP A 227 27.32 -1.22 3.79
C ASP A 227 28.20 -0.17 3.12
N GLU A 228 29.06 -0.61 2.21
CA GLU A 228 29.93 0.27 1.42
C GLU A 228 29.10 1.28 0.60
N ALA A 229 29.51 2.54 0.62
CA ALA A 229 28.87 3.60 -0.14
C ALA A 229 29.88 4.66 -0.58
N HIS A 230 29.62 5.26 -1.74
CA HIS A 230 30.40 6.41 -2.19
C HIS A 230 30.15 7.63 -1.30
N HIS A 231 31.23 8.24 -0.84
CA HIS A 231 31.19 9.44 -0.02
C HIS A 231 31.56 10.67 -0.85
N VAL A 232 30.76 11.72 -0.73
CA VAL A 232 30.98 13.03 -1.34
C VAL A 232 30.90 14.07 -0.23
N LEU A 233 31.96 14.87 -0.06
CA LEU A 233 32.06 15.88 1.02
C LEU A 233 31.76 15.32 2.43
N GLY A 234 32.23 14.11 2.72
CA GLY A 234 32.06 13.46 4.03
C GLY A 234 30.68 12.83 4.29
N LEU A 235 29.74 12.92 3.37
CA LEU A 235 28.44 12.28 3.45
C LEU A 235 28.28 11.24 2.34
N ARG A 236 27.49 10.19 2.62
CA ARG A 236 27.13 9.18 1.62
C ARG A 236 26.30 9.85 0.51
N LEU A 237 26.52 9.45 -0.74
CA LEU A 237 25.80 10.00 -1.90
C LEU A 237 24.26 9.93 -1.75
N ASN A 238 23.76 8.86 -1.12
CA ASN A 238 22.35 8.68 -0.85
C ASN A 238 21.76 9.74 0.08
N VAL A 239 22.56 10.27 1.03
CA VAL A 239 22.14 11.37 1.93
C VAL A 239 21.99 12.67 1.14
N TRP A 240 22.94 12.99 0.26
CA TRP A 240 22.82 14.14 -0.62
C TRP A 240 21.58 14.06 -1.52
N THR A 241 21.36 12.90 -2.11
CA THR A 241 20.17 12.67 -2.93
C THR A 241 18.88 12.85 -2.11
N ALA A 242 18.85 12.31 -0.88
CA ALA A 242 17.68 12.47 -0.01
C ALA A 242 17.44 13.95 0.35
N ILE A 243 18.48 14.73 0.64
CA ILE A 243 18.36 16.18 0.94
C ILE A 243 17.84 16.95 -0.28
N VAL A 244 18.42 16.74 -1.45
CA VAL A 244 18.01 17.45 -2.68
C VAL A 244 16.55 17.12 -3.02
N VAL A 245 16.18 15.84 -3.02
CA VAL A 245 14.81 15.42 -3.34
C VAL A 245 13.82 15.90 -2.28
N PHE A 246 14.19 15.91 -1.00
CA PHE A 246 13.38 16.48 0.07
C PHE A 246 13.09 17.96 -0.17
N VAL A 247 14.13 18.76 -0.45
CA VAL A 247 13.98 20.21 -0.72
C VAL A 247 13.11 20.46 -1.94
N LEU A 248 13.30 19.69 -3.02
CA LEU A 248 12.46 19.79 -4.21
C LEU A 248 11.00 19.44 -3.93
N ALA A 249 10.74 18.40 -3.16
CA ALA A 249 9.39 17.97 -2.79
C ALA A 249 8.68 19.04 -1.92
N VAL A 250 9.37 19.58 -0.91
CA VAL A 250 8.84 20.67 -0.07
C VAL A 250 8.57 21.94 -0.90
N THR A 251 9.52 22.30 -1.76
CA THR A 251 9.36 23.46 -2.68
C THR A 251 8.14 23.26 -3.57
N TYR A 252 7.97 22.04 -4.14
CA TYR A 252 6.79 21.72 -4.95
C TYR A 252 5.50 21.87 -4.15
N ILE A 253 5.44 21.37 -2.91
CA ILE A 253 4.25 21.52 -2.05
C ILE A 253 3.93 23.00 -1.85
N VAL A 254 4.92 23.83 -1.50
CA VAL A 254 4.72 25.25 -1.25
C VAL A 254 4.26 26.00 -2.51
N VAL A 255 4.93 25.79 -3.63
CA VAL A 255 4.61 26.45 -4.91
C VAL A 255 3.23 25.98 -5.40
N SER A 256 2.98 24.67 -5.44
CA SER A 256 1.71 24.11 -5.88
C SER A 256 0.53 24.55 -5.01
N SER A 257 0.73 24.69 -3.69
CA SER A 257 -0.33 25.16 -2.78
C SER A 257 -0.73 26.62 -3.02
N ARG A 258 0.22 27.46 -3.46
CA ARG A 258 -0.04 28.86 -3.81
C ARG A 258 -0.67 29.02 -5.19
N MET A 259 -0.24 28.20 -6.17
CA MET A 259 -0.69 28.32 -7.57
C MET A 259 -2.02 27.62 -7.83
N ARG A 260 -2.30 26.51 -7.16
CA ARG A 260 -3.47 25.64 -7.40
C ARG A 260 -4.07 25.17 -6.07
N PRO A 261 -4.83 26.03 -5.36
CA PRO A 261 -5.44 25.65 -4.09
C PRO A 261 -6.52 24.56 -4.30
N GLY A 262 -6.70 23.72 -3.29
CA GLY A 262 -7.72 22.67 -3.32
C GLY A 262 -7.27 21.38 -4.01
N ARG A 263 -8.22 20.55 -4.39
CA ARG A 263 -8.05 19.27 -5.10
C ARG A 263 -8.72 19.38 -6.46
N GLU A 264 -8.26 18.58 -7.41
CA GLU A 264 -8.90 18.44 -8.73
C GLU A 264 -10.37 18.02 -8.56
N GLU A 265 -11.29 18.70 -9.27
CA GLU A 265 -12.71 18.38 -9.27
C GLU A 265 -13.01 17.13 -10.12
N VAL A 266 -12.30 17.00 -11.24
CA VAL A 266 -12.42 15.86 -12.15
C VAL A 266 -11.07 15.17 -12.28
N VAL A 267 -10.99 13.93 -11.83
CA VAL A 267 -9.75 13.13 -11.89
C VAL A 267 -9.72 12.19 -13.09
N GLU A 268 -10.89 11.76 -13.59
CA GLU A 268 -11.01 10.86 -14.74
C GLU A 268 -12.20 11.26 -15.62
N PRO A 269 -12.00 11.44 -16.95
CA PRO A 269 -13.09 11.78 -17.88
C PRO A 269 -14.21 10.74 -17.88
N GLY A 270 -15.46 11.19 -17.87
CA GLY A 270 -16.64 10.33 -17.89
C GLY A 270 -17.00 9.65 -16.56
N ALA A 271 -16.18 9.77 -15.52
CA ALA A 271 -16.51 9.17 -14.21
C ALA A 271 -17.77 9.76 -13.60
N LEU A 272 -17.99 11.08 -13.72
CA LEU A 272 -19.19 11.74 -13.25
C LEU A 272 -20.44 11.31 -14.04
N ALA A 273 -20.30 11.12 -15.35
CA ALA A 273 -21.41 10.64 -16.20
C ALA A 273 -21.80 9.19 -15.86
N ASP A 274 -20.82 8.34 -15.55
CA ASP A 274 -21.06 6.95 -15.17
C ASP A 274 -21.72 6.86 -13.78
N LEU A 275 -21.34 7.72 -12.84
CA LEU A 275 -22.00 7.84 -11.53
C LEU A 275 -23.45 8.32 -11.67
N ALA A 276 -23.70 9.34 -12.49
CA ALA A 276 -25.05 9.83 -12.74
C ALA A 276 -25.94 8.77 -13.39
N LYS A 277 -25.42 7.97 -14.33
CA LYS A 277 -26.14 6.84 -14.93
C LYS A 277 -26.43 5.72 -13.92
N ALA A 278 -25.47 5.43 -13.03
CA ALA A 278 -25.65 4.41 -11.98
C ALA A 278 -26.71 4.83 -10.95
N ASP A 279 -26.77 6.11 -10.59
CA ASP A 279 -27.78 6.64 -9.69
C ASP A 279 -29.16 6.70 -10.35
N ALA A 280 -29.24 7.06 -11.63
CA ALA A 280 -30.49 7.02 -12.40
C ALA A 280 -31.03 5.59 -12.54
N ALA A 281 -30.15 4.60 -12.76
CA ALA A 281 -30.58 3.19 -12.84
C ALA A 281 -31.06 2.63 -11.50
N LYS A 282 -30.52 3.11 -10.36
CA LYS A 282 -31.02 2.72 -9.03
C LYS A 282 -32.40 3.31 -8.74
N THR A 283 -32.65 4.55 -9.14
CA THR A 283 -33.96 5.19 -8.96
C THR A 283 -35.03 4.54 -9.84
N ASP A 284 -34.70 4.13 -11.06
CA ASP A 284 -35.63 3.42 -11.95
C ASP A 284 -35.95 1.98 -11.46
N GLY A 285 -34.94 1.31 -10.87
CA GLY A 285 -35.10 -0.01 -10.25
C GLY A 285 -36.00 -0.03 -9.01
N THR A 286 -35.93 1.03 -8.18
CA THR A 286 -36.83 1.18 -7.01
C THR A 286 -38.28 1.55 -7.40
N ALA A 287 -38.46 2.31 -8.48
CA ALA A 287 -39.79 2.64 -8.99
C ALA A 287 -40.52 1.43 -9.57
N LYS A 288 -39.81 0.46 -10.15
CA LYS A 288 -40.41 -0.79 -10.67
C LYS A 288 -40.79 -1.80 -9.59
N THR A 289 -40.10 -1.81 -8.46
CA THR A 289 -40.45 -2.70 -7.33
C THR A 289 -41.65 -2.20 -6.52
N ASP A 290 -41.85 -0.89 -6.42
CA ASP A 290 -43.03 -0.30 -5.75
C ASP A 290 -44.30 -0.40 -6.61
N GLY A 291 -44.19 -0.42 -7.94
CA GLY A 291 -45.31 -0.59 -8.86
C GLY A 291 -45.90 -2.01 -8.88
N THR A 292 -45.09 -3.03 -8.62
CA THR A 292 -45.57 -4.44 -8.57
C THR A 292 -46.17 -4.83 -7.21
N ALA A 293 -45.83 -4.13 -6.13
CA ALA A 293 -46.44 -4.35 -4.81
C ALA A 293 -47.84 -3.75 -4.69
N LYS A 294 -48.19 -2.73 -5.51
CA LYS A 294 -49.50 -2.10 -5.51
C LYS A 294 -50.53 -2.75 -6.45
N ALA A 295 -50.10 -3.61 -7.37
CA ALA A 295 -50.99 -4.33 -8.29
C ALA A 295 -51.45 -5.70 -7.75
N GLY A 296 -50.96 -6.17 -6.60
CA GLY A 296 -51.31 -7.44 -5.96
C GLY A 296 -52.35 -7.34 -4.84
N ALA A 297 -52.81 -6.13 -4.45
CA ALA A 297 -53.74 -5.92 -3.32
C ALA A 297 -55.17 -5.61 -3.71
N GLY A 298 -55.59 -5.92 -4.95
CA GLY A 298 -56.89 -5.54 -5.50
C GLY A 298 -57.75 -6.69 -6.08
N ALA A 299 -57.64 -7.92 -5.56
CA ALA A 299 -58.53 -9.00 -6.02
C ALA A 299 -58.75 -10.06 -4.93
N ALA A 300 -59.52 -9.72 -3.88
CA ALA A 300 -60.20 -10.70 -3.02
C ALA A 300 -61.13 -9.97 -2.06
N ASP A 301 -62.26 -9.52 -2.53
CA ASP A 301 -63.49 -9.28 -1.71
C ASP A 301 -64.68 -9.47 -2.55
N ALA A 302 -65.32 -10.62 -2.48
CA ALA A 302 -66.72 -10.91 -2.62
C ALA A 302 -66.97 -12.40 -2.36
N VAL A 303 -67.54 -12.74 -1.24
CA VAL A 303 -68.72 -13.64 -1.13
C VAL A 303 -69.02 -13.93 0.34
N THR A 304 -70.13 -13.29 0.81
CA THR A 304 -71.28 -13.67 1.63
C THR A 304 -71.14 -14.35 2.99
N THR A 305 -71.64 -13.61 4.02
CA THR A 305 -72.76 -13.89 4.96
C THR A 305 -72.82 -15.29 5.60
N ASP A 306 -72.81 -15.43 6.94
CA ASP A 306 -74.01 -15.42 7.78
C ASP A 306 -73.61 -15.80 9.25
N ALA A 307 -74.28 -15.07 10.17
CA ALA A 307 -74.87 -15.42 11.45
C ALA A 307 -74.09 -16.01 12.64
N ALA A 308 -74.33 -15.33 13.75
CA ALA A 308 -74.68 -15.75 15.13
C ALA A 308 -73.59 -15.53 16.19
N GLU A 309 -73.76 -14.45 16.97
CA GLU A 309 -74.30 -14.39 18.35
C GLU A 309 -73.48 -15.10 19.45
N ALA A 310 -72.88 -14.32 20.35
CA ALA A 310 -73.03 -14.29 21.78
C ALA A 310 -71.75 -13.70 22.53
N ASP A 311 -72.04 -12.61 23.19
CA ASP A 311 -71.33 -11.94 24.28
C ASP A 311 -71.55 -12.75 25.58
N PRO A 312 -71.00 -12.41 26.77
CA PRO A 312 -69.83 -11.62 27.22
C PRO A 312 -69.01 -12.30 28.33
N GLY A 313 -67.96 -11.63 28.76
CA GLY A 313 -67.41 -11.97 30.07
C GLY A 313 -65.98 -11.46 30.32
N THR A 314 -65.90 -10.21 30.73
CA THR A 314 -64.82 -9.63 31.55
C THR A 314 -64.90 -10.16 32.99
N PRO A 315 -63.95 -10.06 33.98
CA PRO A 315 -62.69 -9.28 34.05
C PRO A 315 -61.52 -9.90 34.85
N ALA A 316 -60.54 -9.06 35.05
CA ALA A 316 -59.61 -8.88 36.20
C ALA A 316 -58.25 -9.62 36.21
N GLY A 317 -57.25 -8.76 36.24
CA GLY A 317 -55.89 -9.02 36.75
C GLY A 317 -55.86 -9.23 38.28
N PRO A 318 -54.83 -9.02 39.04
CA PRO A 318 -53.45 -8.51 38.79
C PRO A 318 -52.33 -9.26 39.53
N ALA A 319 -51.13 -8.74 39.40
CA ALA A 319 -50.09 -8.64 40.45
C ALA A 319 -49.17 -9.82 40.76
N GLY A 320 -47.91 -9.50 40.85
CA GLY A 320 -47.07 -9.79 42.03
C GLY A 320 -45.73 -10.42 41.69
N ARG A 321 -44.71 -9.65 41.65
CA ARG A 321 -43.73 -9.32 42.73
C ARG A 321 -42.61 -10.35 42.93
N LYS A 322 -41.37 -9.85 42.75
CA LYS A 322 -40.19 -9.93 43.65
C LYS A 322 -39.48 -11.25 43.91
N GLY A 323 -38.18 -11.11 43.87
CA GLY A 323 -37.25 -11.74 44.76
C GLY A 323 -35.92 -12.13 44.07
N THR A 324 -34.96 -11.29 44.17
CA THR A 324 -33.83 -11.26 45.11
C THR A 324 -33.00 -12.52 45.11
N GLY A 325 -31.74 -12.35 44.85
CA GLY A 325 -30.70 -12.60 45.84
C GLY A 325 -29.56 -13.43 45.30
N THR A 326 -28.47 -12.80 45.39
CA THR A 326 -27.21 -13.01 46.11
C THR A 326 -26.10 -13.78 45.34
N LYS A 327 -25.03 -13.01 45.24
CA LYS A 327 -23.62 -13.44 45.29
C LYS A 327 -23.36 -14.14 46.66
N PRO A 328 -22.34 -14.96 46.87
CA PRO A 328 -20.93 -14.60 46.81
C PRO A 328 -19.97 -15.73 46.37
N GLU A 329 -18.80 -15.34 45.99
CA GLU A 329 -17.48 -15.32 46.67
C GLU A 329 -16.68 -16.61 46.64
N SER A 330 -15.46 -16.42 46.26
CA SER A 330 -14.15 -16.78 46.77
C SER A 330 -13.46 -18.05 46.27
N ALA A 331 -12.23 -17.73 45.99
CA ALA A 331 -10.94 -18.26 46.42
C ALA A 331 -10.35 -19.38 45.54
N GLU A 332 -9.23 -19.10 45.02
CA GLU A 332 -7.84 -19.21 45.46
C GLU A 332 -7.17 -20.49 45.02
N LYS A 333 -5.98 -20.31 44.47
CA LYS A 333 -4.82 -21.19 44.43
C LYS A 333 -4.68 -22.22 43.30
N GLY A 334 -3.54 -22.01 42.68
CA GLY A 334 -2.80 -22.95 41.87
C GLY A 334 -1.85 -22.23 40.93
#